data_19f2d0ce4b0903c42388c654e01d7403
#
_entry.id   19f2d0ce4b0903c42388c654e01d7403
#
_cell.length_a   1.000
_cell.length_b   1.000
_cell.length_c   1.000
_cell.angle_alpha   90.00
_cell.angle_beta   90.00
_cell.angle_gamma   90.00
#
_symmetry.space_group_name_H-M   'P 1'
#
loop_
_entity.id
_entity.type
_entity.pdbx_description
1 polymer ?
#
loop_
_entity_poly.entity_id
_entity_poly.type
_entity_poly.pdbx_seq_one_letter_code
_entity_poly.pdbx_strand_id
1 'polypeptide(L)'
;MVSPVRAADAPKPAAIDACALLTPDEVSVVVGKGVEAGQPFDNGITNQGAHSTTCIWAAPLDAGVAPDPSKRLGGRGFVVLSVMNWPGGPSDARQFLDDFQRAFQEHGIDSKPVPVQVGTDDALWWGDGVAARKNGISFGVSVAQFGDKATRQPQAEALAKIIARRLQAR
;
A
#
# COMPACT_ATOMS: atom_id res chain seq x y z
N MET A 1 0.63 18.60 46.74
CA MET A 1 0.34 17.39 45.98
C MET A 1 -0.08 17.81 44.58
N VAL A 2 0.77 17.62 43.61
CA VAL A 2 0.45 17.96 42.19
C VAL A 2 -0.11 16.67 41.58
N SER A 3 -1.40 16.68 41.22
CA SER A 3 -2.03 15.58 40.49
C SER A 3 -1.40 15.47 39.09
N PRO A 4 -1.00 14.28 38.63
CA PRO A 4 -0.54 14.13 37.28
C PRO A 4 -1.70 14.39 36.32
N VAL A 5 -1.57 15.37 35.45
CA VAL A 5 -2.48 15.59 34.35
C VAL A 5 -2.37 14.33 33.46
N ARG A 6 -3.43 13.54 33.43
CA ARG A 6 -3.56 12.44 32.47
C ARG A 6 -3.42 13.06 31.08
N ALA A 7 -2.41 12.63 30.34
CA ALA A 7 -2.34 12.94 28.92
C ALA A 7 -3.68 12.48 28.30
N ALA A 8 -4.43 13.43 27.77
CA ALA A 8 -5.65 13.13 27.05
C ALA A 8 -5.27 12.18 25.90
N ASP A 9 -5.94 11.02 25.84
CA ASP A 9 -5.75 10.09 24.75
C ASP A 9 -5.93 10.86 23.43
N ALA A 10 -4.85 10.97 22.65
CA ALA A 10 -4.93 11.58 21.34
C ALA A 10 -6.00 10.84 20.52
N PRO A 11 -6.86 11.53 19.77
CA PRO A 11 -7.91 10.89 19.01
C PRO A 11 -7.30 9.87 18.06
N LYS A 12 -7.81 8.63 18.11
CA LYS A 12 -7.36 7.56 17.21
C LYS A 12 -7.64 7.96 15.76
N PRO A 13 -6.66 7.80 14.85
CA PRO A 13 -6.87 8.13 13.45
C PRO A 13 -7.97 7.25 12.84
N ALA A 14 -8.82 7.86 12.00
CA ALA A 14 -9.89 7.14 11.33
C ALA A 14 -9.34 6.12 10.31
N ALA A 15 -10.05 5.00 10.14
CA ALA A 15 -9.77 4.07 9.05
C ALA A 15 -10.00 4.75 7.69
N ILE A 16 -9.09 4.52 6.75
CA ILE A 16 -9.29 4.86 5.34
C ILE A 16 -9.61 3.56 4.62
N ASP A 17 -10.75 3.49 3.95
CA ASP A 17 -11.08 2.31 3.15
C ASP A 17 -10.13 2.19 1.95
N ALA A 18 -9.20 1.23 2.01
CA ALA A 18 -8.24 0.98 0.96
C ALA A 18 -8.92 0.56 -0.35
N CYS A 19 -10.04 -0.19 -0.29
CA CYS A 19 -10.78 -0.61 -1.47
C CYS A 19 -11.49 0.56 -2.20
N ALA A 20 -11.76 1.67 -1.50
CA ALA A 20 -12.33 2.86 -2.13
C ALA A 20 -11.30 3.69 -2.92
N LEU A 21 -10.01 3.37 -2.84
CA LEU A 21 -8.94 4.10 -3.52
C LEU A 21 -8.63 3.58 -4.93
N LEU A 22 -9.11 2.38 -5.28
CA LEU A 22 -9.01 1.79 -6.62
C LEU A 22 -10.29 1.02 -6.94
N THR A 23 -10.76 1.11 -8.17
CA THR A 23 -11.84 0.24 -8.65
C THR A 23 -11.28 -1.01 -9.32
N PRO A 24 -12.03 -2.13 -9.37
CA PRO A 24 -11.61 -3.32 -10.12
C PRO A 24 -11.29 -3.03 -11.59
N ASP A 25 -12.05 -2.14 -12.23
CA ASP A 25 -11.84 -1.76 -13.63
C ASP A 25 -10.51 -1.02 -13.83
N GLU A 26 -10.16 -0.09 -12.94
CA GLU A 26 -8.88 0.61 -12.98
C GLU A 26 -7.70 -0.35 -12.78
N VAL A 27 -7.82 -1.26 -11.84
CA VAL A 27 -6.81 -2.31 -11.63
C VAL A 27 -6.68 -3.17 -12.88
N SER A 28 -7.81 -3.65 -13.43
CA SER A 28 -7.85 -4.51 -14.62
C SER A 28 -7.18 -3.85 -15.85
N VAL A 29 -7.44 -2.56 -16.06
CA VAL A 29 -6.80 -1.79 -17.15
C VAL A 29 -5.30 -1.71 -16.96
N VAL A 30 -4.83 -1.43 -15.75
CA VAL A 30 -3.39 -1.28 -15.47
C VAL A 30 -2.65 -2.61 -15.58
N VAL A 31 -3.19 -3.70 -15.04
CA VAL A 31 -2.52 -5.01 -15.07
C VAL A 31 -2.77 -5.80 -16.35
N GLY A 32 -3.69 -5.33 -17.21
CA GLY A 32 -3.99 -5.97 -18.50
C GLY A 32 -4.80 -7.28 -18.37
N LYS A 33 -5.41 -7.54 -17.23
CA LYS A 33 -6.25 -8.72 -16.97
C LYS A 33 -7.36 -8.38 -15.98
N GLY A 34 -8.56 -8.95 -16.20
CA GLY A 34 -9.69 -8.76 -15.30
C GLY A 34 -9.37 -9.21 -13.88
N VAL A 35 -9.78 -8.42 -12.89
CA VAL A 35 -9.70 -8.78 -11.48
C VAL A 35 -11.09 -8.79 -10.86
N GLU A 36 -11.22 -9.55 -9.78
CA GLU A 36 -12.44 -9.60 -8.96
C GLU A 36 -12.56 -8.34 -8.09
N ALA A 37 -13.72 -8.15 -7.46
CA ALA A 37 -13.93 -7.09 -6.49
C ALA A 37 -12.88 -7.13 -5.38
N GLY A 38 -12.43 -5.95 -4.95
CA GLY A 38 -11.44 -5.83 -3.89
C GLY A 38 -11.93 -6.45 -2.57
N GLN A 39 -11.07 -7.20 -1.91
CA GLN A 39 -11.34 -7.77 -0.59
C GLN A 39 -10.75 -6.84 0.48
N PRO A 40 -11.59 -6.22 1.33
CA PRO A 40 -11.13 -5.30 2.37
C PRO A 40 -10.67 -6.04 3.63
N PHE A 41 -9.64 -5.49 4.26
CA PHE A 41 -9.15 -5.91 5.57
C PHE A 41 -8.92 -4.66 6.43
N ASP A 42 -9.54 -4.59 7.59
CA ASP A 42 -9.22 -3.61 8.62
C ASP A 42 -8.21 -4.26 9.59
N ASN A 43 -6.96 -3.80 9.55
CA ASN A 43 -5.88 -4.32 10.39
C ASN A 43 -5.85 -3.63 11.77
N GLY A 44 -6.71 -2.62 11.99
CA GLY A 44 -6.77 -1.86 13.23
C GLY A 44 -5.60 -0.91 13.44
N ILE A 45 -5.36 -0.56 14.70
CA ILE A 45 -4.30 0.36 15.09
C ILE A 45 -2.97 -0.39 15.21
N THR A 46 -1.95 0.08 14.52
CA THR A 46 -0.59 -0.45 14.59
C THR A 46 0.09 -0.09 15.91
N ASN A 47 1.20 -0.75 16.24
CA ASN A 47 2.01 -0.42 17.42
C ASN A 47 2.54 1.03 17.41
N GLN A 48 2.63 1.65 16.23
CA GLN A 48 3.03 3.05 16.05
C GLN A 48 1.84 4.02 16.05
N GLY A 49 0.62 3.52 16.28
CA GLY A 49 -0.59 4.32 16.41
C GLY A 49 -1.34 4.63 15.12
N ALA A 50 -0.83 4.23 13.95
CA ALA A 50 -1.54 4.42 12.69
C ALA A 50 -2.71 3.45 12.55
N HIS A 51 -3.82 3.88 11.95
CA HIS A 51 -4.87 2.95 11.52
C HIS A 51 -4.50 2.38 10.15
N SER A 52 -4.38 1.06 10.08
CA SER A 52 -3.97 0.31 8.89
C SER A 52 -5.14 -0.44 8.27
N THR A 53 -5.31 -0.30 6.96
CA THR A 53 -6.28 -1.06 6.16
C THR A 53 -5.59 -1.62 4.92
N THR A 54 -6.12 -2.70 4.38
CA THR A 54 -5.60 -3.35 3.18
C THR A 54 -6.74 -3.72 2.24
N CYS A 55 -6.51 -3.62 0.93
CA CYS A 55 -7.39 -4.18 -0.08
C CYS A 55 -6.60 -5.06 -1.05
N ILE A 56 -7.17 -6.20 -1.44
CA ILE A 56 -6.57 -7.14 -2.37
C ILE A 56 -7.52 -7.36 -3.56
N TRP A 57 -7.04 -7.12 -4.78
CA TRP A 57 -7.72 -7.47 -6.03
C TRP A 57 -6.99 -8.63 -6.68
N ALA A 58 -7.66 -9.74 -6.89
CA ALA A 58 -7.09 -10.93 -7.49
C ALA A 58 -7.75 -11.24 -8.85
N ALA A 59 -6.95 -11.67 -9.82
CA ALA A 59 -7.51 -12.25 -11.03
C ALA A 59 -8.08 -13.63 -10.75
N PRO A 60 -9.16 -14.07 -11.42
CA PRO A 60 -9.59 -15.44 -11.35
C PRO A 60 -8.50 -16.37 -11.90
N LEU A 61 -8.50 -17.61 -11.47
CA LEU A 61 -7.68 -18.66 -12.11
C LEU A 61 -8.16 -18.87 -13.54
N ASP A 62 -7.23 -19.13 -14.45
CA ASP A 62 -7.57 -19.50 -15.81
C ASP A 62 -8.38 -20.83 -15.80
N ALA A 63 -9.29 -20.98 -16.77
CA ALA A 63 -10.15 -22.15 -16.83
C ALA A 63 -9.32 -23.44 -16.89
N GLY A 64 -9.63 -24.40 -16.02
CA GLY A 64 -8.94 -25.69 -15.93
C GLY A 64 -7.59 -25.66 -15.18
N VAL A 65 -7.18 -24.51 -14.65
CA VAL A 65 -5.98 -24.39 -13.83
C VAL A 65 -6.34 -24.56 -12.36
N ALA A 66 -5.74 -25.57 -11.71
CA ALA A 66 -5.90 -25.77 -10.26
C ALA A 66 -5.06 -24.74 -9.48
N PRO A 67 -5.53 -24.29 -8.29
CA PRO A 67 -4.72 -23.45 -7.41
C PRO A 67 -3.41 -24.15 -7.03
N ASP A 68 -2.30 -23.44 -7.11
CA ASP A 68 -1.00 -23.91 -6.63
C ASP A 68 -0.81 -23.54 -5.14
N PRO A 69 -0.87 -24.50 -4.21
CA PRO A 69 -0.79 -24.20 -2.78
C PRO A 69 0.59 -23.67 -2.34
N SER A 70 1.63 -23.83 -3.17
CA SER A 70 2.97 -23.30 -2.89
C SER A 70 3.10 -21.81 -3.21
N LYS A 71 2.14 -21.23 -3.93
CA LYS A 71 2.14 -19.83 -4.35
C LYS A 71 1.10 -19.02 -3.60
N ARG A 72 1.41 -17.74 -3.39
CA ARG A 72 0.46 -16.79 -2.81
C ARG A 72 -0.81 -16.74 -3.66
N LEU A 73 -1.97 -16.72 -3.00
CA LEU A 73 -3.28 -16.74 -3.64
C LEU A 73 -3.45 -17.84 -4.70
N GLY A 74 -2.80 -19.02 -4.49
CA GLY A 74 -2.90 -20.14 -5.41
C GLY A 74 -2.24 -19.90 -6.78
N GLY A 75 -1.34 -18.93 -6.90
CA GLY A 75 -0.68 -18.55 -8.15
C GLY A 75 -1.44 -17.55 -9.00
N ARG A 76 -2.58 -17.03 -8.53
CA ARG A 76 -3.32 -15.95 -9.21
C ARG A 76 -2.52 -14.65 -9.21
N GLY A 77 -2.65 -13.86 -10.26
CA GLY A 77 -2.19 -12.47 -10.24
C GLY A 77 -3.00 -11.64 -9.25
N PHE A 78 -2.37 -10.75 -8.52
CA PHE A 78 -3.05 -9.90 -7.56
C PHE A 78 -2.35 -8.55 -7.35
N VAL A 79 -3.14 -7.57 -6.92
CA VAL A 79 -2.69 -6.27 -6.44
C VAL A 79 -3.02 -6.15 -4.97
N VAL A 80 -2.07 -5.67 -4.17
CA VAL A 80 -2.26 -5.35 -2.75
C VAL A 80 -2.04 -3.86 -2.55
N LEU A 81 -3.00 -3.21 -1.91
CA LEU A 81 -2.87 -1.83 -1.42
C LEU A 81 -3.00 -1.85 0.10
N SER A 82 -1.97 -1.40 0.79
CA SER A 82 -2.01 -1.13 2.23
C SER A 82 -1.97 0.37 2.47
N VAL A 83 -2.84 0.87 3.34
CA VAL A 83 -2.97 2.30 3.66
C VAL A 83 -2.88 2.48 5.15
N MET A 84 -2.12 3.48 5.59
CA MET A 84 -1.98 3.86 6.99
C MET A 84 -2.32 5.34 7.16
N ASN A 85 -3.26 5.63 8.06
CA ASN A 85 -3.58 6.98 8.49
C ASN A 85 -2.87 7.24 9.83
N TRP A 86 -2.02 8.26 9.89
CA TRP A 86 -1.10 8.51 10.98
C TRP A 86 -1.64 9.56 11.96
N PRO A 87 -1.55 9.33 13.30
CA PRO A 87 -2.06 10.26 14.31
C PRO A 87 -1.28 11.60 14.33
N GLY A 88 0.02 11.57 14.10
CA GLY A 88 0.88 12.76 13.98
C GLY A 88 0.90 13.38 12.58
N GLY A 89 0.06 12.90 11.67
CA GLY A 89 -0.09 13.46 10.34
C GLY A 89 1.16 13.33 9.46
N PRO A 90 1.54 14.42 8.73
CA PRO A 90 2.64 14.36 7.76
C PRO A 90 4.01 13.99 8.36
N SER A 91 4.26 14.34 9.63
CA SER A 91 5.50 14.01 10.32
C SER A 91 5.67 12.50 10.52
N ASP A 92 4.64 11.85 11.02
CA ASP A 92 4.67 10.39 11.25
C ASP A 92 4.72 9.63 9.92
N ALA A 93 3.97 10.07 8.92
CA ALA A 93 4.00 9.47 7.59
C ALA A 93 5.38 9.58 6.93
N ARG A 94 6.10 10.69 7.14
CA ARG A 94 7.48 10.86 6.69
C ARG A 94 8.41 9.91 7.44
N GLN A 95 8.32 9.89 8.77
CA GLN A 95 9.16 9.03 9.61
C GLN A 95 9.02 7.56 9.20
N PHE A 96 7.79 7.11 8.91
CA PHE A 96 7.55 5.76 8.44
C PHE A 96 8.29 5.47 7.12
N LEU A 97 8.27 6.39 6.15
CA LEU A 97 8.98 6.20 4.88
C LEU A 97 10.50 6.17 5.05
N ASP A 98 11.04 7.04 5.92
CA ASP A 98 12.45 7.09 6.25
C ASP A 98 12.92 5.79 6.95
N ASP A 99 12.11 5.27 7.88
CA ASP A 99 12.38 4.01 8.56
C ASP A 99 12.28 2.81 7.61
N PHE A 100 11.30 2.82 6.70
CA PHE A 100 11.17 1.83 5.63
C PHE A 100 12.43 1.80 4.75
N GLN A 101 12.90 2.96 4.29
CA GLN A 101 14.12 3.06 3.48
C GLN A 101 15.36 2.60 4.25
N ARG A 102 15.48 2.95 5.52
CA ARG A 102 16.59 2.54 6.39
C ARG A 102 16.61 1.02 6.59
N ALA A 103 15.46 0.38 6.78
CA ALA A 103 15.37 -1.06 6.95
C ALA A 103 15.96 -1.84 5.75
N PHE A 104 15.81 -1.34 4.53
CA PHE A 104 16.46 -1.95 3.35
C PHE A 104 17.97 -1.82 3.38
N GLN A 105 18.50 -0.72 3.91
CA GLN A 105 19.95 -0.52 4.02
C GLN A 105 20.58 -1.42 5.09
N GLU A 106 19.88 -1.59 6.22
CA GLU A 106 20.38 -2.37 7.37
C GLU A 106 20.32 -3.88 7.14
N HIS A 107 19.31 -4.36 6.40
CA HIS A 107 19.13 -5.80 6.15
C HIS A 107 19.85 -6.35 4.92
N GLY A 108 20.66 -5.53 4.24
CA GLY A 108 21.47 -5.97 3.10
C GLY A 108 20.64 -6.50 1.92
N ILE A 109 19.41 -6.04 1.78
CA ILE A 109 18.57 -6.39 0.63
C ILE A 109 19.16 -5.70 -0.61
N ASP A 110 19.51 -6.50 -1.64
CA ASP A 110 20.24 -6.04 -2.84
C ASP A 110 19.51 -4.95 -3.65
N SER A 111 18.20 -4.76 -3.45
CA SER A 111 17.45 -3.70 -4.10
C SER A 111 17.34 -2.47 -3.20
N LYS A 112 18.10 -1.43 -3.50
CA LYS A 112 17.91 -0.12 -2.86
C LYS A 112 16.60 0.51 -3.35
N PRO A 113 15.74 1.03 -2.45
CA PRO A 113 14.59 1.81 -2.87
C PRO A 113 15.00 3.01 -3.73
N VAL A 114 14.31 3.21 -4.84
CA VAL A 114 14.59 4.27 -5.81
C VAL A 114 13.44 5.29 -5.79
N PRO A 115 13.72 6.59 -5.67
CA PRO A 115 12.69 7.62 -5.75
C PRO A 115 11.92 7.56 -7.07
N VAL A 116 10.59 7.68 -7.00
CA VAL A 116 9.70 7.74 -8.16
C VAL A 116 8.71 8.90 -8.04
N GLN A 117 8.14 9.34 -9.16
CA GLN A 117 7.20 10.47 -9.20
C GLN A 117 5.79 9.95 -9.51
N VAL A 118 4.93 9.96 -8.49
CA VAL A 118 3.54 9.46 -8.59
C VAL A 118 2.49 10.47 -8.14
N GLY A 119 2.89 11.76 -7.97
CA GLY A 119 1.98 12.82 -7.54
C GLY A 119 1.73 12.84 -6.02
N THR A 120 2.67 12.31 -5.26
CA THR A 120 2.71 12.29 -3.79
C THR A 120 3.81 13.22 -3.26
N ASP A 121 3.88 13.39 -1.93
CA ASP A 121 4.93 14.18 -1.30
C ASP A 121 6.29 13.49 -1.42
N ASP A 122 6.32 12.17 -1.19
CA ASP A 122 7.46 11.29 -1.43
C ASP A 122 6.97 9.92 -1.91
N ALA A 123 7.75 9.26 -2.76
CA ALA A 123 7.49 7.89 -3.18
C ALA A 123 8.79 7.16 -3.54
N LEU A 124 8.80 5.86 -3.25
CA LEU A 124 9.92 4.95 -3.47
C LEU A 124 9.45 3.68 -4.16
N TRP A 125 10.16 3.27 -5.21
CA TRP A 125 10.07 1.91 -5.74
C TRP A 125 11.04 1.02 -4.98
N TRP A 126 10.57 -0.07 -4.38
CA TRP A 126 11.39 -0.94 -3.54
C TRP A 126 11.62 -2.36 -4.13
N GLY A 127 11.30 -2.54 -5.41
CA GLY A 127 11.51 -3.80 -6.12
C GLY A 127 10.23 -4.60 -6.39
N ASP A 128 9.26 -4.58 -5.46
CA ASP A 128 7.98 -5.28 -5.59
C ASP A 128 6.76 -4.34 -5.56
N GLY A 129 6.96 -3.07 -5.23
CA GLY A 129 5.89 -2.10 -5.14
C GLY A 129 6.38 -0.68 -4.95
N VAL A 130 5.43 0.24 -4.89
CA VAL A 130 5.63 1.65 -4.57
C VAL A 130 5.16 1.90 -3.14
N ALA A 131 6.05 2.44 -2.31
CA ALA A 131 5.72 3.01 -1.02
C ALA A 131 5.70 4.53 -1.14
N ALA A 132 4.64 5.18 -0.68
CA ALA A 132 4.45 6.61 -0.86
C ALA A 132 3.72 7.24 0.32
N ARG A 133 3.84 8.57 0.45
CA ARG A 133 3.05 9.34 1.40
C ARG A 133 2.39 10.55 0.73
N LYS A 134 1.19 10.87 1.19
CA LYS A 134 0.45 12.07 0.85
C LYS A 134 -0.15 12.66 2.12
N ASN A 135 0.29 13.87 2.49
CA ASN A 135 -0.06 14.47 3.79
C ASN A 135 0.27 13.51 4.97
N GLY A 136 -0.70 13.21 5.83
CA GLY A 136 -0.57 12.30 6.96
C GLY A 136 -0.91 10.84 6.66
N ILE A 137 -0.95 10.46 5.39
CA ILE A 137 -1.28 9.11 4.94
C ILE A 137 -0.06 8.51 4.24
N SER A 138 0.33 7.30 4.62
CA SER A 138 1.25 6.48 3.84
C SER A 138 0.52 5.31 3.20
N PHE A 139 0.99 4.87 2.05
CA PHE A 139 0.45 3.69 1.38
C PHE A 139 1.55 2.91 0.65
N GLY A 140 1.31 1.62 0.52
CA GLY A 140 2.11 0.73 -0.31
C GLY A 140 1.22 -0.01 -1.30
N VAL A 141 1.56 0.03 -2.58
CA VAL A 141 0.87 -0.72 -3.63
C VAL A 141 1.85 -1.63 -4.35
N SER A 142 1.52 -2.92 -4.42
CA SER A 142 2.33 -3.93 -5.12
C SER A 142 1.50 -4.72 -6.11
N VAL A 143 2.17 -5.13 -7.19
CA VAL A 143 1.60 -5.94 -8.27
C VAL A 143 2.36 -7.25 -8.31
N ALA A 144 1.67 -8.37 -8.23
CA ALA A 144 2.27 -9.69 -8.19
C ALA A 144 1.62 -10.65 -9.21
N GLN A 145 2.45 -11.43 -9.87
CA GLN A 145 2.03 -12.53 -10.75
C GLN A 145 1.19 -12.12 -11.98
N PHE A 146 1.29 -10.84 -12.40
CA PHE A 146 0.75 -10.35 -13.67
C PHE A 146 1.87 -10.12 -14.70
N GLY A 147 2.47 -11.14 -15.21
CA GLY A 147 3.56 -11.04 -16.17
C GLY A 147 4.96 -11.00 -15.54
N ASP A 148 5.93 -10.47 -16.30
CA ASP A 148 7.33 -10.46 -15.89
C ASP A 148 7.66 -9.33 -14.89
N LYS A 149 8.88 -9.38 -14.35
CA LYS A 149 9.37 -8.40 -13.38
C LYS A 149 9.45 -6.98 -13.95
N ALA A 150 9.71 -6.84 -15.26
CA ALA A 150 9.89 -5.54 -15.90
C ALA A 150 8.57 -4.74 -16.00
N THR A 151 7.42 -5.42 -16.03
CA THR A 151 6.11 -4.77 -16.10
C THR A 151 5.58 -4.28 -14.76
N ARG A 152 6.10 -4.79 -13.65
CA ARG A 152 5.58 -4.50 -12.29
C ARG A 152 5.75 -3.05 -11.87
N GLN A 153 6.92 -2.46 -12.13
CA GLN A 153 7.19 -1.09 -11.73
C GLN A 153 6.24 -0.10 -12.42
N PRO A 154 6.10 -0.07 -13.76
CA PRO A 154 5.16 0.85 -14.40
C PRO A 154 3.71 0.61 -14.00
N GLN A 155 3.30 -0.63 -13.74
CA GLN A 155 1.97 -0.94 -13.23
C GLN A 155 1.74 -0.39 -11.81
N ALA A 156 2.68 -0.62 -10.89
CA ALA A 156 2.60 -0.10 -9.53
C ALA A 156 2.61 1.44 -9.50
N GLU A 157 3.44 2.08 -10.31
CA GLU A 157 3.46 3.54 -10.43
C GLU A 157 2.15 4.10 -11.01
N ALA A 158 1.55 3.43 -12.00
CA ALA A 158 0.27 3.83 -12.56
C ALA A 158 -0.85 3.76 -11.51
N LEU A 159 -0.91 2.69 -10.72
CA LEU A 159 -1.86 2.56 -9.60
C LEU A 159 -1.60 3.61 -8.51
N ALA A 160 -0.34 3.84 -8.14
CA ALA A 160 0.04 4.85 -7.15
C ALA A 160 -0.40 6.26 -7.55
N LYS A 161 -0.34 6.61 -8.84
CA LYS A 161 -0.84 7.89 -9.38
C LYS A 161 -2.35 8.04 -9.22
N ILE A 162 -3.12 6.97 -9.41
CA ILE A 162 -4.59 6.99 -9.19
C ILE A 162 -4.88 7.21 -7.71
N ILE A 163 -4.21 6.47 -6.82
CA ILE A 163 -4.37 6.58 -5.38
C ILE A 163 -4.02 7.99 -4.90
N ALA A 164 -2.89 8.55 -5.34
CA ALA A 164 -2.46 9.90 -4.97
C ALA A 164 -3.50 10.98 -5.32
N ARG A 165 -4.13 10.90 -6.50
CA ARG A 165 -5.20 11.82 -6.90
C ARG A 165 -6.43 11.72 -5.99
N ARG A 166 -6.82 10.49 -5.59
CA ARG A 166 -7.96 10.29 -4.68
C ARG A 166 -7.68 10.75 -3.26
N LEU A 167 -6.46 10.58 -2.78
CA LEU A 167 -6.05 11.09 -1.47
C LEU A 167 -5.97 12.63 -1.45
N GLN A 168 -5.68 13.25 -2.58
CA GLN A 168 -5.66 14.71 -2.70
C GLN A 168 -7.06 15.33 -2.67
N ALA A 169 -8.08 14.61 -3.11
CA ALA A 169 -9.47 15.05 -3.16
C ALA A 169 -10.21 14.91 -1.81
N ARG A 170 -9.56 14.40 -0.76
CA ARG A 170 -10.06 14.24 0.62
C ARG A 170 -9.52 15.35 1.49
#